data_3ba45980b31540e77e88a178a9fc2947
#
_entry.id   3ba45980b31540e77e88a178a9fc2947
#
_cell.length_a   1.000
_cell.length_b   1.000
_cell.length_c   1.000
_cell.angle_alpha   90.00
_cell.angle_beta   90.00
_cell.angle_gamma   90.00
#
_symmetry.space_group_name_H-M   'P 1'
#
loop_
_entity.id
_entity.type
_entity.pdbx_description
1 polymer ?
#
loop_
_entity_poly.entity_id
_entity_poly.type
_entity_poly.pdbx_seq_one_letter_code
_entity_poly.pdbx_strand_id
1 'polypeptide(L)'
;MCETIMNETIMSEAYDLKFDPQAYEIKTCEIKNKKITYRAFENIVYCAKPVSRVQKLNIYVPECYYQGETINGYSLHTAPIFAPNTVGGYMEGPAMKIGEGRFDHQPNSVFEALLHGYVVMCAGIRGRNTGMDSHEFFVGGQEKRDAAENEKRTGCAPALIVDMKAAIRYMRYNAGVVPGDVEKIITNGTSAGGALSALAGATGNAKEYEPYLKEIGAATARDDIFAASCYCPIHNLEHADAAYEWLFQKETTYHRMNFEMTPEGPKMTPIVGKLDEEQQELSKELKAAFPAYVNSLALKDESGNELILEENGEGSFKEYVMHFVLAAAAKEKATHDSQNRLKELMVSGSEIEDQDYITSAGIDVDAYVAKITRMKPTPAFDSISLDSCENEEFGDENVFARHFTEFAAQYSKVNGELADAKVIRMINPVPFIQDENCDIAKNWRIRHGAFDRDTSIAIPVILATLLKNKGYQVDFALPWGLPHSGDYDLDELFAWIDELAK
;
A
#
# COMPACT_ATOMS: atom_id res chain seq x y z
N MET A 1 -10.59 -37.09 24.03
CA MET A 1 -11.76 -36.38 24.55
C MET A 1 -11.28 -35.32 25.56
N CYS A 2 -10.43 -34.40 25.11
CA CYS A 2 -9.87 -33.33 25.96
C CYS A 2 -9.25 -32.18 25.16
N GLU A 3 -9.77 -31.84 23.97
CA GLU A 3 -9.28 -30.72 23.13
C GLU A 3 -10.37 -29.76 22.66
N THR A 4 -11.60 -29.88 23.14
CA THR A 4 -12.73 -29.10 22.59
C THR A 4 -13.24 -28.00 23.55
N ILE A 5 -12.50 -27.61 24.60
CA ILE A 5 -12.96 -26.63 25.58
C ILE A 5 -12.01 -25.42 25.74
N MET A 6 -11.27 -25.03 24.70
CA MET A 6 -10.44 -23.81 24.76
C MET A 6 -10.92 -22.69 23.86
N ASN A 7 -12.07 -22.74 23.23
CA ASN A 7 -12.51 -21.73 22.25
C ASN A 7 -13.58 -20.72 22.71
N GLU A 8 -14.03 -20.73 23.95
CA GLU A 8 -15.15 -19.82 24.37
C GLU A 8 -14.82 -18.80 25.45
N THR A 9 -13.57 -18.60 25.87
CA THR A 9 -13.29 -17.71 27.01
C THR A 9 -12.24 -16.60 26.69
N ILE A 10 -12.12 -16.11 25.45
CA ILE A 10 -11.14 -15.07 25.12
C ILE A 10 -11.71 -13.64 25.06
N MET A 11 -12.97 -13.42 25.38
CA MET A 11 -13.64 -12.12 25.18
C MET A 11 -14.13 -11.44 26.47
N SER A 12 -13.42 -11.47 27.61
CA SER A 12 -13.94 -10.81 28.80
C SER A 12 -13.03 -9.80 29.53
N GLU A 13 -11.75 -9.71 29.22
CA GLU A 13 -10.89 -8.71 29.85
C GLU A 13 -10.21 -7.82 28.76
N ALA A 14 -10.32 -6.48 28.98
CA ALA A 14 -9.65 -5.52 28.12
C ALA A 14 -8.12 -5.60 28.36
N TYR A 15 -7.33 -5.63 27.27
CA TYR A 15 -5.87 -5.61 27.36
C TYR A 15 -5.38 -4.28 27.95
N ASP A 16 -4.37 -4.35 28.83
CA ASP A 16 -3.64 -3.15 29.25
C ASP A 16 -2.78 -2.65 28.08
N LEU A 17 -2.87 -1.37 27.79
CA LEU A 17 -2.13 -0.73 26.70
C LEU A 17 -0.79 -0.14 27.17
N LYS A 18 -0.36 -0.39 28.40
CA LYS A 18 0.95 0.05 28.87
C LYS A 18 2.05 -0.82 28.29
N PHE A 19 3.08 -0.15 27.75
CA PHE A 19 4.26 -0.84 27.28
C PHE A 19 5.09 -1.35 28.46
N ASP A 20 5.45 -2.64 28.43
CA ASP A 20 6.36 -3.24 29.40
C ASP A 20 7.81 -3.26 28.85
N PRO A 21 8.69 -2.41 29.35
CA PRO A 21 10.07 -2.36 28.89
C PRO A 21 10.93 -3.57 29.30
N GLN A 22 10.38 -4.48 30.11
CA GLN A 22 11.06 -5.71 30.53
C GLN A 22 10.62 -6.95 29.72
N ALA A 23 9.55 -6.85 28.93
CA ALA A 23 9.01 -7.95 28.13
C ALA A 23 9.73 -8.08 26.77
N TYR A 24 11.05 -8.30 26.78
CA TYR A 24 11.87 -8.44 25.58
C TYR A 24 12.72 -9.71 25.56
N GLU A 25 13.13 -10.07 24.37
CA GLU A 25 14.19 -11.04 24.12
C GLU A 25 15.36 -10.36 23.41
N ILE A 26 16.61 -10.71 23.80
CA ILE A 26 17.79 -10.29 23.03
C ILE A 26 18.03 -11.32 21.94
N LYS A 27 18.00 -10.87 20.70
CA LYS A 27 18.21 -11.70 19.51
C LYS A 27 19.36 -11.17 18.68
N THR A 28 19.96 -12.05 17.89
CA THR A 28 20.97 -11.70 16.90
C THR A 28 20.55 -12.25 15.56
N CYS A 29 20.59 -11.42 14.53
CA CYS A 29 20.36 -11.82 13.15
C CYS A 29 21.61 -11.53 12.32
N GLU A 30 21.96 -12.44 11.44
CA GLU A 30 23.06 -12.32 10.50
C GLU A 30 22.61 -12.74 9.11
N ILE A 31 22.66 -11.81 8.13
CA ILE A 31 22.28 -12.04 6.75
C ILE A 31 23.36 -11.43 5.86
N LYS A 32 23.90 -12.17 4.90
CA LYS A 32 24.92 -11.72 3.93
C LYS A 32 26.09 -10.96 4.59
N ASN A 33 26.66 -11.53 5.66
CA ASN A 33 27.79 -10.94 6.41
C ASN A 33 27.48 -9.61 7.14
N LYS A 34 26.22 -9.16 7.15
CA LYS A 34 25.76 -8.08 8.02
C LYS A 34 25.15 -8.70 9.27
N LYS A 35 25.42 -8.13 10.45
CA LYS A 35 24.98 -8.68 11.74
C LYS A 35 24.46 -7.58 12.65
N ILE A 36 23.34 -7.82 13.30
CA ILE A 36 22.76 -6.94 14.31
C ILE A 36 22.30 -7.74 15.53
N THR A 37 22.60 -7.23 16.72
CA THR A 37 22.00 -7.67 17.98
C THR A 37 20.98 -6.65 18.42
N TYR A 38 19.78 -7.11 18.78
CA TYR A 38 18.63 -6.24 19.03
C TYR A 38 17.72 -6.79 20.13
N ARG A 39 16.98 -5.92 20.79
CA ARG A 39 15.83 -6.31 21.62
C ARG A 39 14.61 -6.46 20.76
N ALA A 40 13.92 -7.57 20.94
CA ALA A 40 12.68 -7.89 20.30
C ALA A 40 11.55 -7.86 21.35
N PHE A 41 10.65 -6.91 21.23
CA PHE A 41 9.39 -6.84 21.94
C PHE A 41 8.31 -7.34 20.97
N GLU A 42 7.87 -8.57 21.13
CA GLU A 42 6.99 -9.23 20.14
C GLU A 42 5.62 -9.55 20.71
N ASN A 43 4.62 -9.61 19.82
CA ASN A 43 3.22 -9.96 20.13
C ASN A 43 2.51 -8.98 21.09
N ILE A 44 2.87 -7.72 21.08
CA ILE A 44 2.23 -6.66 21.87
C ILE A 44 0.85 -6.38 21.28
N VAL A 45 -0.21 -6.56 22.07
CA VAL A 45 -1.58 -6.20 21.66
C VAL A 45 -1.73 -4.68 21.75
N TYR A 46 -1.98 -4.00 20.62
CA TYR A 46 -1.99 -2.54 20.54
C TYR A 46 -3.37 -1.89 20.75
N CYS A 47 -4.41 -2.68 20.97
CA CYS A 47 -5.77 -2.19 21.26
C CYS A 47 -6.41 -3.00 22.40
N ALA A 48 -7.24 -2.36 23.21
CA ALA A 48 -7.77 -3.01 24.43
C ALA A 48 -8.81 -4.09 24.15
N LYS A 49 -9.43 -4.07 22.96
CA LYS A 49 -10.48 -5.01 22.54
C LYS A 49 -10.21 -5.53 21.14
N PRO A 50 -9.13 -6.31 20.94
CA PRO A 50 -8.83 -6.85 19.61
C PRO A 50 -9.95 -7.79 19.17
N VAL A 51 -10.30 -7.71 17.89
CA VAL A 51 -11.29 -8.58 17.22
C VAL A 51 -10.63 -9.61 16.32
N SER A 52 -9.31 -9.56 16.19
CA SER A 52 -8.49 -10.51 15.43
C SER A 52 -7.15 -10.77 16.12
N ARG A 53 -6.62 -11.98 15.91
CA ARG A 53 -5.29 -12.38 16.40
C ARG A 53 -4.15 -11.59 15.75
N VAL A 54 -4.39 -11.00 14.56
CA VAL A 54 -3.38 -10.20 13.84
C VAL A 54 -3.11 -8.87 14.51
N GLN A 55 -4.04 -8.33 15.31
CA GLN A 55 -3.94 -7.02 15.97
C GLN A 55 -2.89 -6.99 17.08
N LYS A 56 -1.64 -7.25 16.68
CA LYS A 56 -0.44 -7.23 17.51
C LYS A 56 0.65 -6.48 16.79
N LEU A 57 1.58 -5.90 17.53
CA LEU A 57 2.77 -5.29 16.95
C LEU A 57 4.04 -5.88 17.53
N ASN A 58 5.12 -5.74 16.78
CA ASN A 58 6.47 -6.03 17.22
C ASN A 58 7.28 -4.73 17.21
N ILE A 59 8.15 -4.54 18.22
CA ILE A 59 9.11 -3.44 18.27
C ILE A 59 10.50 -4.04 18.34
N TYR A 60 11.37 -3.57 17.45
CA TYR A 60 12.77 -3.98 17.37
C TYR A 60 13.68 -2.79 17.60
N VAL A 61 14.70 -2.98 18.43
CA VAL A 61 15.60 -1.89 18.89
C VAL A 61 17.04 -2.38 18.90
N PRO A 62 18.01 -1.66 18.31
CA PRO A 62 19.42 -2.03 18.43
C PRO A 62 19.86 -2.17 19.89
N GLU A 63 20.46 -3.31 20.28
CA GLU A 63 20.85 -3.57 21.66
C GLU A 63 21.89 -2.59 22.19
N CYS A 64 22.78 -2.09 21.32
CA CYS A 64 23.82 -1.13 21.70
C CYS A 64 23.26 0.18 22.29
N TYR A 65 22.02 0.57 21.97
CA TYR A 65 21.37 1.75 22.55
C TYR A 65 21.19 1.65 24.07
N TYR A 66 20.95 0.45 24.59
CA TYR A 66 20.84 0.21 26.04
C TYR A 66 22.17 0.19 26.75
N GLN A 67 23.29 0.23 26.00
CA GLN A 67 24.66 0.37 26.49
C GLN A 67 25.16 1.81 26.34
N GLY A 68 24.30 2.74 25.86
CA GLY A 68 24.62 4.14 25.67
C GLY A 68 25.38 4.44 24.37
N GLU A 69 25.47 3.47 23.46
CA GLU A 69 26.06 3.65 22.13
C GLU A 69 25.04 4.26 21.14
N THR A 70 25.53 4.66 19.97
CA THR A 70 24.74 5.25 18.90
C THR A 70 25.03 4.58 17.56
N ILE A 71 24.04 4.58 16.65
CA ILE A 71 24.21 4.20 15.25
C ILE A 71 23.78 5.40 14.40
N ASN A 72 24.60 5.84 13.47
CA ASN A 72 24.35 6.99 12.60
C ASN A 72 23.94 8.28 13.34
N GLY A 73 24.36 8.44 14.60
CA GLY A 73 23.98 9.56 15.45
C GLY A 73 22.65 9.39 16.20
N TYR A 74 21.94 8.32 15.97
CA TYR A 74 20.71 7.97 16.68
C TYR A 74 20.98 7.22 17.99
N SER A 75 20.07 7.37 18.93
CA SER A 75 20.08 6.72 20.25
C SER A 75 18.69 6.17 20.59
N LEU A 76 18.57 5.55 21.76
CA LEU A 76 17.33 4.95 22.24
C LEU A 76 16.09 5.86 22.13
N HIS A 77 16.24 7.16 22.31
CA HIS A 77 15.13 8.13 22.35
C HIS A 77 15.11 9.13 21.19
N THR A 78 16.12 9.08 20.31
CA THR A 78 16.21 9.99 19.16
C THR A 78 16.07 9.29 17.82
N ALA A 79 16.13 7.96 17.81
CA ALA A 79 15.96 7.18 16.61
C ALA A 79 14.54 7.34 16.02
N PRO A 80 14.40 7.64 14.73
CA PRO A 80 13.11 7.62 14.08
C PRO A 80 12.51 6.21 14.16
N ILE A 81 11.17 6.13 14.12
CA ILE A 81 10.45 4.85 14.14
C ILE A 81 10.04 4.51 12.71
N PHE A 82 10.69 3.53 12.14
CA PHE A 82 10.33 2.98 10.84
C PHE A 82 9.19 1.96 11.01
N ALA A 83 8.06 2.19 10.34
CA ALA A 83 6.83 1.41 10.49
C ALA A 83 6.42 0.75 9.15
N PRO A 84 7.13 -0.32 8.73
CA PRO A 84 6.77 -1.06 7.52
C PRO A 84 5.53 -1.93 7.76
N ASN A 85 4.73 -2.14 6.72
CA ASN A 85 3.59 -3.04 6.75
C ASN A 85 3.67 -4.11 5.64
N THR A 86 2.98 -5.24 5.86
CA THR A 86 2.98 -6.41 4.96
C THR A 86 1.66 -6.58 4.21
N VAL A 87 0.78 -5.58 4.25
CA VAL A 87 -0.50 -5.62 3.55
C VAL A 87 -0.25 -5.69 2.04
N GLY A 88 -0.85 -6.68 1.37
CA GLY A 88 -0.80 -6.86 -0.07
C GLY A 88 -2.15 -7.35 -0.58
N GLY A 89 -2.67 -6.80 -1.71
CA GLY A 89 -3.99 -7.14 -2.24
C GLY A 89 -5.12 -6.97 -1.20
N TYR A 90 -4.97 -6.03 -0.28
CA TYR A 90 -5.89 -5.79 0.84
C TYR A 90 -6.09 -6.98 1.79
N MET A 91 -5.21 -7.99 1.72
CA MET A 91 -5.23 -9.12 2.64
C MET A 91 -4.62 -8.76 4.00
N GLU A 92 -4.92 -9.60 4.99
CA GLU A 92 -4.31 -9.52 6.32
C GLU A 92 -2.78 -9.49 6.22
N GLY A 93 -2.18 -8.49 6.86
CA GLY A 93 -0.74 -8.31 6.94
C GLY A 93 -0.25 -8.63 8.35
N PRO A 94 0.46 -9.75 8.58
CA PRO A 94 1.02 -10.04 9.89
C PRO A 94 2.13 -9.05 10.27
N ALA A 95 2.36 -8.85 11.57
CA ALA A 95 3.48 -8.07 12.06
C ALA A 95 4.80 -8.63 11.53
N MET A 96 5.51 -7.84 10.73
CA MET A 96 6.76 -8.26 10.07
C MET A 96 7.81 -8.66 11.12
N LYS A 97 8.62 -9.62 10.77
CA LYS A 97 9.78 -10.04 11.54
C LYS A 97 11.06 -9.71 10.77
N ILE A 98 12.14 -9.56 11.53
CA ILE A 98 13.48 -9.43 10.98
C ILE A 98 13.87 -10.69 10.23
N GLY A 99 14.45 -10.57 9.03
CA GLY A 99 14.82 -11.73 8.23
C GLY A 99 15.08 -11.39 6.76
N GLU A 100 14.93 -12.38 5.92
CA GLU A 100 15.05 -12.27 4.48
C GLU A 100 13.69 -12.04 3.83
N GLY A 101 13.69 -11.36 2.68
CA GLY A 101 12.54 -11.22 1.82
C GLY A 101 12.06 -12.58 1.29
N ARG A 102 10.76 -12.75 1.18
CA ARG A 102 10.15 -14.05 0.85
C ARG A 102 10.52 -14.57 -0.54
N PHE A 103 10.78 -13.67 -1.48
CA PHE A 103 10.96 -14.03 -2.90
C PHE A 103 12.40 -13.84 -3.38
N ASP A 104 13.13 -12.89 -2.82
CA ASP A 104 14.46 -12.50 -3.29
C ASP A 104 15.60 -12.96 -2.36
N HIS A 105 15.26 -13.46 -1.16
CA HIS A 105 16.22 -13.84 -0.12
C HIS A 105 17.22 -12.74 0.22
N GLN A 106 16.85 -11.48 -0.02
CA GLN A 106 17.61 -10.31 0.43
C GLN A 106 17.23 -9.96 1.87
N PRO A 107 18.08 -9.24 2.60
CA PRO A 107 17.69 -8.66 3.88
C PRO A 107 16.43 -7.81 3.71
N ASN A 108 15.42 -8.05 4.55
CA ASN A 108 14.19 -7.26 4.47
C ASN A 108 14.38 -5.85 5.07
N SER A 109 13.41 -4.96 4.82
CA SER A 109 13.46 -3.58 5.28
C SER A 109 13.57 -3.43 6.80
N VAL A 110 13.08 -4.41 7.58
CA VAL A 110 13.23 -4.44 9.05
C VAL A 110 14.68 -4.62 9.46
N PHE A 111 15.37 -5.57 8.83
CA PHE A 111 16.79 -5.83 9.10
C PHE A 111 17.68 -4.63 8.71
N GLU A 112 17.49 -4.10 7.52
CA GLU A 112 18.28 -2.96 7.03
C GLU A 112 17.98 -1.68 7.84
N ALA A 113 16.74 -1.43 8.25
CA ALA A 113 16.38 -0.29 9.11
C ALA A 113 17.08 -0.35 10.48
N LEU A 114 17.13 -1.54 11.09
CA LEU A 114 17.86 -1.73 12.36
C LEU A 114 19.35 -1.50 12.20
N LEU A 115 19.98 -1.99 11.13
CA LEU A 115 21.38 -1.74 10.82
C LEU A 115 21.65 -0.24 10.62
N HIS A 116 20.66 0.47 10.09
CA HIS A 116 20.75 1.92 9.89
C HIS A 116 20.55 2.71 11.19
N GLY A 117 20.10 2.05 12.26
CA GLY A 117 19.92 2.63 13.59
C GLY A 117 18.50 3.07 13.91
N TYR A 118 17.52 2.72 13.10
CA TYR A 118 16.12 3.04 13.42
C TYR A 118 15.54 2.07 14.45
N VAL A 119 14.58 2.54 15.23
CA VAL A 119 13.64 1.67 15.93
C VAL A 119 12.59 1.23 14.89
N VAL A 120 12.21 -0.05 14.91
CA VAL A 120 11.25 -0.56 13.94
C VAL A 120 9.99 -1.00 14.67
N MET A 121 8.82 -0.51 14.22
CA MET A 121 7.49 -0.92 14.66
C MET A 121 6.78 -1.63 13.52
N CYS A 122 6.51 -2.92 13.67
CA CYS A 122 5.77 -3.72 12.71
C CYS A 122 4.40 -4.06 13.27
N ALA A 123 3.35 -3.43 12.76
CA ALA A 123 1.99 -3.74 13.15
C ALA A 123 1.39 -4.85 12.28
N GLY A 124 0.69 -5.77 12.93
CA GLY A 124 -0.22 -6.68 12.25
C GLY A 124 -1.53 -5.97 11.95
N ILE A 125 -2.01 -6.09 10.73
CA ILE A 125 -3.11 -5.31 10.17
C ILE A 125 -4.17 -6.27 9.64
N ARG A 126 -5.43 -6.07 9.99
CA ARG A 126 -6.57 -6.79 9.40
C ARG A 126 -6.70 -6.46 7.92
N GLY A 127 -7.25 -7.38 7.15
CA GLY A 127 -7.57 -7.22 5.73
C GLY A 127 -8.81 -8.01 5.35
N ARG A 128 -9.22 -7.90 4.10
CA ARG A 128 -10.46 -8.46 3.53
C ARG A 128 -10.72 -9.94 3.86
N ASN A 129 -9.67 -10.69 4.15
CA ASN A 129 -9.71 -12.12 4.47
C ASN A 129 -9.65 -12.43 5.99
N THR A 130 -9.55 -11.42 6.85
CA THR A 130 -9.49 -11.66 8.31
C THR A 130 -10.79 -12.24 8.82
N GLY A 131 -10.71 -13.39 9.50
CA GLY A 131 -11.85 -14.18 9.97
C GLY A 131 -12.24 -15.31 9.03
N MET A 132 -11.57 -15.46 7.88
CA MET A 132 -11.77 -16.56 6.95
C MET A 132 -10.76 -17.70 7.22
N ASP A 133 -11.17 -18.94 6.99
CA ASP A 133 -10.26 -20.08 7.08
C ASP A 133 -9.19 -20.05 5.99
N SER A 134 -7.94 -20.37 6.37
CA SER A 134 -6.77 -20.29 5.48
C SER A 134 -6.81 -21.18 4.23
N HIS A 135 -7.73 -22.14 4.19
CA HIS A 135 -7.91 -23.03 3.03
C HIS A 135 -8.72 -22.41 1.89
N GLU A 136 -9.46 -21.33 2.13
CA GLU A 136 -10.36 -20.70 1.16
C GLU A 136 -9.76 -19.54 0.36
N PHE A 137 -8.52 -19.20 0.64
CA PHE A 137 -7.83 -18.01 0.09
C PHE A 137 -7.71 -17.94 -1.43
N PHE A 138 -7.85 -19.06 -2.13
CA PHE A 138 -7.47 -19.15 -3.54
C PHE A 138 -8.54 -19.70 -4.46
N VAL A 139 -9.74 -19.95 -3.96
CA VAL A 139 -10.87 -20.41 -4.80
C VAL A 139 -11.71 -19.19 -5.17
N GLY A 140 -11.64 -18.76 -6.41
CA GLY A 140 -12.52 -17.73 -6.97
C GLY A 140 -13.92 -18.29 -7.26
N GLY A 141 -14.96 -17.47 -7.17
CA GLY A 141 -16.30 -17.81 -7.63
C GLY A 141 -17.36 -18.09 -6.56
N GLN A 142 -18.44 -18.74 -6.96
CA GLN A 142 -19.67 -18.94 -6.19
C GLN A 142 -19.45 -19.65 -4.84
N GLU A 143 -18.57 -20.65 -4.80
CA GLU A 143 -18.29 -21.44 -3.59
C GLU A 143 -17.67 -20.60 -2.46
N LYS A 144 -16.85 -19.61 -2.80
CA LYS A 144 -16.33 -18.63 -1.84
C LYS A 144 -17.41 -17.77 -1.19
N ARG A 145 -18.42 -17.40 -1.95
CA ARG A 145 -19.54 -16.57 -1.46
C ARG A 145 -20.39 -17.34 -0.43
N ASP A 146 -20.63 -18.60 -0.70
CA ASP A 146 -21.45 -19.46 0.19
C ASP A 146 -20.74 -19.74 1.51
N ALA A 147 -19.41 -19.91 1.52
CA ALA A 147 -18.64 -20.10 2.74
C ALA A 147 -18.56 -18.83 3.61
N ALA A 148 -18.39 -17.66 2.97
CA ALA A 148 -18.29 -16.38 3.67
C ALA A 148 -19.62 -15.92 4.30
N GLU A 149 -20.78 -16.36 3.81
CA GLU A 149 -22.07 -16.02 4.40
C GLU A 149 -22.24 -16.51 5.86
N ASN A 150 -21.42 -17.44 6.31
CA ASN A 150 -21.49 -18.02 7.66
C ASN A 150 -20.38 -17.53 8.62
N GLU A 151 -19.42 -16.73 8.15
CA GLU A 151 -18.29 -16.27 8.98
C GLU A 151 -18.29 -14.76 9.18
N LYS A 152 -17.95 -14.33 10.43
CA LYS A 152 -17.78 -12.90 10.73
C LYS A 152 -16.44 -12.41 10.21
N ARG A 153 -16.49 -11.66 9.12
CA ARG A 153 -15.34 -10.94 8.58
C ARG A 153 -15.17 -9.61 9.32
N THR A 154 -13.99 -9.40 9.88
CA THR A 154 -13.68 -8.20 10.68
C THR A 154 -12.66 -7.28 10.03
N GLY A 155 -12.16 -7.62 8.85
CA GLY A 155 -11.02 -6.96 8.22
C GLY A 155 -11.33 -6.17 6.94
N CYS A 156 -12.61 -6.09 6.52
CA CYS A 156 -13.02 -5.24 5.40
C CYS A 156 -12.85 -3.74 5.72
N ALA A 157 -12.87 -2.92 4.71
CA ALA A 157 -12.76 -1.47 4.85
C ALA A 157 -13.70 -0.90 5.95
N PRO A 158 -13.20 -0.01 6.80
CA PRO A 158 -11.91 0.63 6.84
C PRO A 158 -10.90 -0.01 7.81
N ALA A 159 -11.00 -1.31 8.10
CA ALA A 159 -10.26 -1.99 9.18
C ALA A 159 -8.73 -1.80 9.08
N LEU A 160 -8.16 -1.84 7.86
CA LEU A 160 -6.71 -1.73 7.68
C LEU A 160 -6.14 -0.41 8.23
N ILE A 161 -6.76 0.72 7.92
CA ILE A 161 -6.29 2.03 8.40
C ILE A 161 -6.61 2.23 9.88
N VAL A 162 -7.71 1.69 10.39
CA VAL A 162 -8.06 1.71 11.80
C VAL A 162 -7.00 0.99 12.64
N ASP A 163 -6.50 -0.15 12.18
CA ASP A 163 -5.45 -0.92 12.86
C ASP A 163 -4.12 -0.17 12.85
N MET A 164 -3.71 0.41 11.71
CA MET A 164 -2.49 1.22 11.64
C MET A 164 -2.57 2.42 12.59
N LYS A 165 -3.69 3.14 12.61
CA LYS A 165 -3.92 4.26 13.54
C LYS A 165 -3.86 3.80 15.00
N ALA A 166 -4.45 2.66 15.33
CA ALA A 166 -4.42 2.11 16.69
C ALA A 166 -2.98 1.77 17.12
N ALA A 167 -2.16 1.21 16.23
CA ALA A 167 -0.75 0.93 16.49
C ALA A 167 0.07 2.21 16.69
N ILE A 168 -0.15 3.25 15.88
CA ILE A 168 0.49 4.57 16.04
C ILE A 168 0.06 5.20 17.38
N ARG A 169 -1.23 5.15 17.71
CA ARG A 169 -1.75 5.64 19.01
C ARG A 169 -1.13 4.91 20.18
N TYR A 170 -0.92 3.59 20.07
CA TYR A 170 -0.22 2.80 21.09
C TYR A 170 1.20 3.33 21.36
N MET A 171 1.98 3.59 20.31
CA MET A 171 3.33 4.14 20.45
C MET A 171 3.31 5.51 21.13
N ARG A 172 2.42 6.40 20.75
CA ARG A 172 2.30 7.74 21.35
C ARG A 172 1.75 7.73 22.76
N TYR A 173 0.84 6.82 23.07
CA TYR A 173 0.31 6.65 24.44
C TYR A 173 1.44 6.25 25.42
N ASN A 174 2.42 5.51 24.93
CA ASN A 174 3.58 5.05 25.71
C ASN A 174 4.82 5.93 25.48
N ALA A 175 4.67 7.16 25.03
CA ALA A 175 5.77 8.09 24.81
C ALA A 175 6.64 8.23 26.07
N GLY A 176 7.97 8.23 25.88
CA GLY A 176 8.96 8.31 26.97
C GLY A 176 9.25 6.98 27.67
N VAL A 177 8.47 5.92 27.41
CA VAL A 177 8.73 4.55 27.88
C VAL A 177 9.07 3.64 26.71
N VAL A 178 8.33 3.74 25.61
CA VAL A 178 8.63 3.04 24.37
C VAL A 178 9.92 3.63 23.72
N PRO A 179 10.78 2.79 23.14
CA PRO A 179 11.98 3.26 22.44
C PRO A 179 11.63 3.99 21.14
N GLY A 180 12.54 4.87 20.72
CA GLY A 180 12.41 5.69 19.52
C GLY A 180 11.74 7.05 19.78
N ASP A 181 11.79 7.91 18.76
CA ASP A 181 11.13 9.21 18.77
C ASP A 181 9.71 9.06 18.16
N VAL A 182 8.69 9.02 19.02
CA VAL A 182 7.29 8.86 18.62
C VAL A 182 6.75 10.03 17.79
N GLU A 183 7.47 11.14 17.71
CA GLU A 183 7.15 12.25 16.82
C GLU A 183 7.69 12.03 15.40
N LYS A 184 8.59 11.04 15.21
CA LYS A 184 9.19 10.68 13.93
C LYS A 184 8.79 9.27 13.50
N ILE A 185 7.50 9.01 13.36
CA ILE A 185 6.98 7.75 12.82
C ILE A 185 6.90 7.87 11.30
N ILE A 186 7.53 6.93 10.59
CA ILE A 186 7.57 6.86 9.14
C ILE A 186 6.93 5.54 8.70
N THR A 187 5.80 5.59 8.01
CA THR A 187 5.17 4.40 7.43
C THR A 187 5.82 4.02 6.11
N ASN A 188 5.84 2.72 5.79
CA ASN A 188 6.35 2.19 4.54
C ASN A 188 5.51 1.00 4.08
N GLY A 189 5.22 0.92 2.79
CA GLY A 189 4.47 -0.20 2.23
C GLY A 189 4.36 -0.17 0.73
N THR A 190 3.96 -1.32 0.18
CA THR A 190 3.87 -1.58 -1.27
C THR A 190 2.45 -1.96 -1.65
N SER A 191 1.95 -1.56 -2.82
CA SER A 191 0.64 -1.96 -3.34
C SER A 191 -0.51 -1.48 -2.42
N ALA A 192 -1.38 -2.34 -1.94
CA ALA A 192 -2.36 -2.02 -0.90
C ALA A 192 -1.68 -1.55 0.40
N GLY A 193 -0.49 -2.06 0.73
CA GLY A 193 0.33 -1.54 1.83
C GLY A 193 0.87 -0.13 1.57
N GLY A 194 1.17 0.20 0.32
CA GLY A 194 1.48 1.57 -0.11
C GLY A 194 0.27 2.50 0.03
N ALA A 195 -0.93 2.02 -0.30
CA ALA A 195 -2.18 2.74 -0.06
C ALA A 195 -2.42 2.96 1.44
N LEU A 196 -2.15 1.94 2.28
CA LEU A 196 -2.24 2.08 3.73
C LEU A 196 -1.26 3.13 4.27
N SER A 197 -0.03 3.18 3.75
CA SER A 197 0.94 4.23 4.10
C SER A 197 0.46 5.61 3.66
N ALA A 198 -0.13 5.73 2.47
CA ALA A 198 -0.73 6.97 1.98
C ALA A 198 -1.91 7.42 2.85
N LEU A 199 -2.78 6.49 3.25
CA LEU A 199 -3.88 6.77 4.17
C LEU A 199 -3.37 7.24 5.53
N ALA A 200 -2.37 6.57 6.12
CA ALA A 200 -1.79 6.99 7.38
C ALA A 200 -1.23 8.43 7.31
N GLY A 201 -0.60 8.79 6.17
CA GLY A 201 -0.10 10.15 5.93
C GLY A 201 -1.20 11.18 5.69
N ALA A 202 -2.31 10.79 5.09
CA ALA A 202 -3.37 11.73 4.68
C ALA A 202 -4.48 11.92 5.71
N THR A 203 -4.61 11.04 6.70
CA THR A 203 -5.79 10.98 7.57
C THR A 203 -5.48 11.17 9.06
N GLY A 204 -4.34 11.80 9.39
CA GLY A 204 -3.95 12.04 10.79
C GLY A 204 -5.09 12.69 11.57
N ASN A 205 -5.45 12.11 12.70
CA ASN A 205 -6.47 12.60 13.62
C ASN A 205 -7.87 12.83 13.01
N ALA A 206 -8.15 12.24 11.83
CA ALA A 206 -9.45 12.36 11.18
C ALA A 206 -10.56 11.72 12.02
N LYS A 207 -11.63 12.49 12.25
CA LYS A 207 -12.74 12.11 13.16
C LYS A 207 -13.59 10.95 12.65
N GLU A 208 -13.58 10.71 11.36
CA GLU A 208 -14.32 9.63 10.70
C GLU A 208 -13.94 8.25 11.24
N TYR A 209 -12.70 8.06 11.71
CA TYR A 209 -12.20 6.79 12.22
C TYR A 209 -12.46 6.59 13.73
N GLU A 210 -12.84 7.63 14.47
CA GLU A 210 -13.04 7.56 15.92
C GLU A 210 -14.04 6.50 16.38
N PRO A 211 -15.18 6.29 15.70
CA PRO A 211 -16.10 5.21 16.08
C PRO A 211 -15.45 3.82 16.06
N TYR A 212 -14.69 3.53 14.99
CA TYR A 212 -14.00 2.25 14.80
C TYR A 212 -12.83 2.07 15.77
N LEU A 213 -12.05 3.13 16.00
CA LEU A 213 -10.94 3.13 16.96
C LEU A 213 -11.46 2.89 18.39
N LYS A 214 -12.59 3.48 18.74
CA LYS A 214 -13.24 3.27 20.04
C LYS A 214 -13.77 1.84 20.19
N GLU A 215 -14.30 1.26 19.12
CA GLU A 215 -14.82 -0.11 19.10
C GLU A 215 -13.75 -1.12 19.48
N ILE A 216 -12.55 -1.04 18.85
CA ILE A 216 -11.42 -1.91 19.18
C ILE A 216 -10.66 -1.48 20.44
N GLY A 217 -11.06 -0.39 21.09
CA GLY A 217 -10.40 0.12 22.28
C GLY A 217 -8.98 0.63 22.02
N ALA A 218 -8.79 1.39 20.95
CA ALA A 218 -7.51 2.05 20.65
C ALA A 218 -7.16 3.05 21.75
N ALA A 219 -5.86 3.26 21.98
CA ALA A 219 -5.36 4.23 22.96
C ALA A 219 -5.84 5.64 22.64
N THR A 220 -6.07 6.46 23.67
CA THR A 220 -6.39 7.89 23.51
C THR A 220 -5.10 8.67 23.26
N ALA A 221 -4.74 8.82 22.01
CA ALA A 221 -3.57 9.57 21.56
C ALA A 221 -3.77 10.06 20.12
N ARG A 222 -2.85 10.88 19.61
CA ARG A 222 -2.82 11.30 18.19
C ARG A 222 -2.36 10.13 17.30
N ASP A 223 -2.78 10.15 16.03
CA ASP A 223 -2.37 9.17 15.02
C ASP A 223 -1.80 9.78 13.72
N ASP A 224 -1.45 11.06 13.73
CA ASP A 224 -0.67 11.69 12.67
C ASP A 224 0.75 11.11 12.61
N ILE A 225 1.38 11.15 11.44
CA ILE A 225 2.72 10.63 11.23
C ILE A 225 3.67 11.70 10.68
N PHE A 226 4.96 11.45 10.83
CA PHE A 226 6.03 12.35 10.37
C PHE A 226 6.23 12.29 8.86
N ALA A 227 6.22 11.07 8.29
CA ALA A 227 6.43 10.87 6.87
C ALA A 227 5.75 9.57 6.37
N ALA A 228 5.36 9.56 5.09
CA ALA A 228 4.80 8.40 4.41
C ALA A 228 5.68 7.99 3.24
N SER A 229 6.11 6.71 3.21
CA SER A 229 6.76 6.07 2.07
C SER A 229 5.80 5.09 1.42
N CYS A 230 5.52 5.31 0.14
CA CYS A 230 4.49 4.61 -0.63
C CYS A 230 5.10 4.06 -1.92
N TYR A 231 5.26 2.74 -2.01
CA TYR A 231 5.64 2.07 -3.24
C TYR A 231 4.39 1.62 -3.99
N CYS A 232 4.27 1.98 -5.26
CA CYS A 232 3.17 1.65 -6.18
C CYS A 232 1.80 1.57 -5.48
N PRO A 233 1.37 2.64 -4.79
CA PRO A 233 0.19 2.62 -3.95
C PRO A 233 -1.08 2.40 -4.78
N ILE A 234 -1.83 1.34 -4.46
CA ILE A 234 -3.14 1.05 -5.07
C ILE A 234 -4.20 1.74 -4.23
N HIS A 235 -4.58 2.93 -4.63
CA HIS A 235 -5.56 3.78 -3.95
C HIS A 235 -6.46 4.51 -4.94
N ASN A 236 -7.33 5.38 -4.43
CA ASN A 236 -8.26 6.15 -5.27
C ASN A 236 -9.12 5.23 -6.14
N LEU A 237 -9.61 4.15 -5.51
CA LEU A 237 -10.27 3.05 -6.18
C LEU A 237 -11.53 3.46 -6.92
N GLU A 238 -12.25 4.49 -6.41
CA GLU A 238 -13.43 5.08 -7.04
C GLU A 238 -13.15 5.57 -8.48
N HIS A 239 -11.90 5.89 -8.80
CA HIS A 239 -11.47 6.44 -10.09
C HIS A 239 -10.38 5.59 -10.76
N ALA A 240 -9.97 4.50 -10.12
CA ALA A 240 -8.88 3.66 -10.61
C ALA A 240 -9.22 2.96 -11.92
N ASP A 241 -10.46 2.52 -12.11
CA ASP A 241 -10.94 1.91 -13.35
C ASP A 241 -10.89 2.91 -14.51
N ALA A 242 -11.38 4.12 -14.29
CA ALA A 242 -11.36 5.17 -15.31
C ALA A 242 -9.93 5.59 -15.67
N ALA A 243 -9.05 5.70 -14.69
CA ALA A 243 -7.62 5.98 -14.90
C ALA A 243 -6.92 4.85 -15.65
N TYR A 244 -7.29 3.60 -15.35
CA TYR A 244 -6.73 2.42 -16.01
C TYR A 244 -7.09 2.40 -17.49
N GLU A 245 -8.37 2.65 -17.80
CA GLU A 245 -8.84 2.69 -19.18
C GLU A 245 -8.35 3.94 -19.92
N TRP A 246 -8.10 5.06 -19.25
CA TRP A 246 -7.44 6.20 -19.87
C TRP A 246 -6.05 5.83 -20.42
N LEU A 247 -5.29 5.00 -19.71
CA LEU A 247 -3.95 4.58 -20.13
C LEU A 247 -4.02 3.38 -21.11
N PHE A 248 -4.81 2.34 -20.80
CA PHE A 248 -4.72 1.03 -21.46
C PHE A 248 -5.86 0.73 -22.46
N GLN A 249 -6.79 1.63 -22.71
CA GLN A 249 -7.99 1.37 -23.51
C GLN A 249 -7.69 0.81 -24.92
N LYS A 250 -6.57 1.19 -25.55
CA LYS A 250 -6.17 0.70 -26.87
C LYS A 250 -5.66 -0.75 -26.84
N GLU A 251 -5.21 -1.22 -25.68
CA GLU A 251 -4.72 -2.58 -25.48
C GLU A 251 -5.89 -3.51 -25.11
N THR A 252 -6.33 -4.33 -26.05
CA THR A 252 -7.47 -5.25 -25.86
C THR A 252 -7.05 -6.63 -25.39
N THR A 253 -5.75 -6.93 -25.37
CA THR A 253 -5.18 -8.17 -24.85
C THR A 253 -4.57 -7.91 -23.48
N TYR A 254 -4.90 -8.75 -22.49
CA TYR A 254 -4.32 -8.65 -21.16
C TYR A 254 -3.46 -9.86 -20.82
N HIS A 255 -2.40 -9.60 -20.04
CA HIS A 255 -1.43 -10.60 -19.61
C HIS A 255 -1.29 -10.55 -18.10
N ARG A 256 -1.77 -11.57 -17.40
CA ARG A 256 -1.67 -11.67 -15.94
C ARG A 256 -1.07 -13.01 -15.52
N MET A 257 -0.59 -13.07 -14.27
CA MET A 257 -0.20 -14.32 -13.64
C MET A 257 -1.35 -14.81 -12.75
N ASN A 258 -1.76 -16.05 -12.91
CA ASN A 258 -2.60 -16.72 -11.94
C ASN A 258 -1.70 -17.34 -10.87
N PHE A 259 -2.01 -17.02 -9.62
CA PHE A 259 -1.30 -17.57 -8.47
C PHE A 259 -2.18 -18.62 -7.81
N GLU A 260 -1.66 -19.84 -7.68
CA GLU A 260 -2.34 -20.96 -7.06
C GLU A 260 -1.43 -21.60 -6.02
N MET A 261 -1.94 -21.82 -4.81
CA MET A 261 -1.23 -22.63 -3.81
C MET A 261 -1.49 -24.10 -4.07
N THR A 262 -0.44 -24.86 -4.36
CA THR A 262 -0.52 -26.30 -4.50
C THR A 262 0.16 -27.00 -3.31
N PRO A 263 -0.07 -28.31 -3.08
CA PRO A 263 0.67 -29.06 -2.05
C PRO A 263 2.19 -29.01 -2.21
N GLU A 264 2.66 -28.78 -3.44
CA GLU A 264 4.09 -28.67 -3.79
C GLU A 264 4.63 -27.24 -3.60
N GLY A 265 3.77 -26.27 -3.28
CA GLY A 265 4.11 -24.86 -3.12
C GLY A 265 3.36 -23.91 -4.08
N PRO A 266 3.70 -22.62 -4.08
CA PRO A 266 3.05 -21.65 -4.95
C PRO A 266 3.36 -21.93 -6.42
N LYS A 267 2.31 -22.01 -7.23
CA LYS A 267 2.38 -22.15 -8.67
C LYS A 267 1.88 -20.88 -9.34
N MET A 268 2.71 -20.33 -10.22
CA MET A 268 2.34 -19.17 -11.06
C MET A 268 2.11 -19.64 -12.49
N THR A 269 0.94 -19.35 -13.05
CA THR A 269 0.57 -19.72 -14.42
C THR A 269 0.21 -18.46 -15.20
N PRO A 270 0.86 -18.18 -16.35
CA PRO A 270 0.50 -17.03 -17.17
C PRO A 270 -0.88 -17.24 -17.80
N ILE A 271 -1.71 -16.20 -17.77
CA ILE A 271 -2.98 -16.11 -18.45
C ILE A 271 -2.90 -14.99 -19.46
N VAL A 272 -3.22 -15.31 -20.71
CA VAL A 272 -3.41 -14.32 -21.77
C VAL A 272 -4.90 -14.33 -22.14
N GLY A 273 -5.55 -13.19 -21.96
CA GLY A 273 -6.94 -13.02 -22.29
C GLY A 273 -7.14 -11.85 -23.27
N LYS A 274 -8.35 -11.75 -23.83
CA LYS A 274 -8.74 -10.66 -24.72
C LYS A 274 -10.07 -10.10 -24.23
N LEU A 275 -10.19 -8.77 -24.21
CA LEU A 275 -11.45 -8.11 -23.91
C LEU A 275 -12.51 -8.48 -24.95
N ASP A 276 -13.66 -8.92 -24.50
CA ASP A 276 -14.83 -9.10 -25.34
C ASP A 276 -15.46 -7.77 -25.77
N GLU A 277 -16.51 -7.81 -26.61
CA GLU A 277 -17.15 -6.60 -27.12
C GLU A 277 -17.78 -5.75 -26.00
N GLU A 278 -18.40 -6.40 -24.99
CA GLU A 278 -18.97 -5.71 -23.84
C GLU A 278 -17.87 -4.99 -23.03
N GLN A 279 -16.79 -5.68 -22.72
CA GLN A 279 -15.64 -5.10 -21.99
C GLN A 279 -15.00 -3.94 -22.75
N GLN A 280 -14.93 -4.01 -24.08
CA GLN A 280 -14.42 -2.91 -24.92
C GLN A 280 -15.34 -1.67 -24.90
N GLU A 281 -16.67 -1.86 -24.84
CA GLU A 281 -17.60 -0.73 -24.68
C GLU A 281 -17.50 -0.12 -23.29
N LEU A 282 -17.49 -0.92 -22.22
CA LEU A 282 -17.26 -0.45 -20.86
C LEU A 282 -15.92 0.32 -20.72
N SER A 283 -14.87 -0.16 -21.40
CA SER A 283 -13.56 0.50 -21.44
C SER A 283 -13.64 1.91 -22.04
N LYS A 284 -14.41 2.11 -23.09
CA LYS A 284 -14.63 3.43 -23.71
C LYS A 284 -15.34 4.39 -22.77
N GLU A 285 -16.40 3.91 -22.09
CA GLU A 285 -17.17 4.71 -21.15
C GLU A 285 -16.32 5.10 -19.92
N LEU A 286 -15.57 4.17 -19.35
CA LEU A 286 -14.66 4.43 -18.23
C LEU A 286 -13.58 5.46 -18.60
N LYS A 287 -12.97 5.30 -19.78
CA LYS A 287 -12.01 6.29 -20.28
C LYS A 287 -12.62 7.67 -20.40
N ALA A 288 -13.86 7.77 -20.92
CA ALA A 288 -14.56 9.03 -21.10
C ALA A 288 -14.92 9.72 -19.77
N ALA A 289 -15.02 8.97 -18.67
CA ALA A 289 -15.31 9.52 -17.34
C ALA A 289 -14.07 10.14 -16.67
N PHE A 290 -12.85 9.73 -17.04
CA PHE A 290 -11.64 10.15 -16.35
C PHE A 290 -11.33 11.65 -16.41
N PRO A 291 -11.50 12.35 -17.58
CA PRO A 291 -11.25 13.79 -17.66
C PRO A 291 -12.05 14.64 -16.67
N ALA A 292 -13.32 14.33 -16.47
CA ALA A 292 -14.15 15.06 -15.52
C ALA A 292 -13.59 14.97 -14.09
N TYR A 293 -13.13 13.80 -13.68
CA TYR A 293 -12.50 13.59 -12.38
C TYR A 293 -11.19 14.39 -12.26
N VAL A 294 -10.26 14.23 -13.19
CA VAL A 294 -8.96 14.94 -13.15
C VAL A 294 -9.17 16.44 -13.05
N ASN A 295 -10.04 17.00 -13.90
CA ASN A 295 -10.29 18.44 -13.94
C ASN A 295 -10.97 18.94 -12.66
N SER A 296 -11.77 18.10 -11.98
CA SER A 296 -12.39 18.45 -10.69
C SER A 296 -11.37 18.66 -9.56
N LEU A 297 -10.17 18.10 -9.68
CA LEU A 297 -9.09 18.24 -8.69
C LEU A 297 -8.36 19.59 -8.80
N ALA A 298 -8.53 20.34 -9.90
CA ALA A 298 -7.88 21.61 -10.18
C ALA A 298 -6.36 21.56 -9.96
N LEU A 299 -5.71 20.49 -10.42
CA LEU A 299 -4.28 20.27 -10.27
C LEU A 299 -3.47 21.31 -11.04
N LYS A 300 -2.29 21.65 -10.53
CA LYS A 300 -1.37 22.60 -11.13
C LYS A 300 0.03 22.03 -11.24
N ASP A 301 0.74 22.42 -12.31
CA ASP A 301 2.17 22.17 -12.46
C ASP A 301 3.02 23.01 -11.48
N GLU A 302 4.32 22.83 -11.51
CA GLU A 302 5.28 23.58 -10.68
C GLU A 302 5.33 25.08 -10.99
N SER A 303 4.81 25.50 -12.14
CA SER A 303 4.69 26.92 -12.56
C SER A 303 3.35 27.53 -12.18
N GLY A 304 2.42 26.75 -11.62
CA GLY A 304 1.08 27.18 -11.23
C GLY A 304 0.05 27.14 -12.37
N ASN A 305 0.38 26.59 -13.53
CA ASN A 305 -0.56 26.41 -14.63
C ASN A 305 -1.51 25.25 -14.33
N GLU A 306 -2.77 25.38 -14.71
CA GLU A 306 -3.75 24.31 -14.55
C GLU A 306 -3.44 23.11 -15.47
N LEU A 307 -3.53 21.91 -14.90
CA LEU A 307 -3.39 20.66 -15.63
C LEU A 307 -4.77 20.17 -16.06
N ILE A 308 -5.03 20.25 -17.35
CA ILE A 308 -6.31 19.91 -17.96
C ILE A 308 -6.18 18.60 -18.73
N LEU A 309 -7.15 17.71 -18.54
CA LEU A 309 -7.37 16.54 -19.36
C LEU A 309 -8.62 16.79 -20.21
N GLU A 310 -8.44 16.80 -21.53
CA GLU A 310 -9.52 17.02 -22.50
C GLU A 310 -10.38 15.75 -22.63
N GLU A 311 -11.60 15.88 -23.15
CA GLU A 311 -12.55 14.76 -23.34
C GLU A 311 -11.98 13.61 -24.18
N ASN A 312 -11.08 13.90 -25.13
CA ASN A 312 -10.37 12.90 -25.93
C ASN A 312 -9.25 12.17 -25.18
N GLY A 313 -8.95 12.59 -23.92
CA GLY A 313 -7.88 12.05 -23.09
C GLY A 313 -6.51 12.66 -23.33
N GLU A 314 -6.41 13.74 -24.11
CA GLU A 314 -5.21 14.53 -24.36
C GLU A 314 -5.15 15.77 -23.44
N GLY A 315 -4.14 16.61 -23.60
CA GLY A 315 -4.02 17.88 -22.86
C GLY A 315 -2.85 17.92 -21.88
N SER A 316 -2.73 19.06 -21.18
CA SER A 316 -1.57 19.35 -20.32
C SER A 316 -1.38 18.35 -19.18
N PHE A 317 -2.44 17.74 -18.67
CA PHE A 317 -2.31 16.68 -17.66
C PHE A 317 -1.61 15.43 -18.24
N LYS A 318 -1.97 15.00 -19.46
CA LYS A 318 -1.30 13.88 -20.12
C LYS A 318 0.18 14.19 -20.36
N GLU A 319 0.48 15.38 -20.86
CA GLU A 319 1.87 15.83 -21.07
C GLU A 319 2.67 15.83 -19.77
N TYR A 320 2.06 16.28 -18.69
CA TYR A 320 2.67 16.29 -17.36
C TYR A 320 2.96 14.86 -16.83
N VAL A 321 2.03 13.92 -16.97
CA VAL A 321 2.25 12.51 -16.62
C VAL A 321 3.39 11.91 -17.46
N MET A 322 3.40 12.16 -18.78
CA MET A 322 4.43 11.63 -19.69
C MET A 322 5.80 12.28 -19.44
N HIS A 323 5.85 13.50 -18.90
CA HIS A 323 7.11 14.12 -18.50
C HIS A 323 7.85 13.28 -17.44
N PHE A 324 7.15 12.70 -16.47
CA PHE A 324 7.77 11.82 -15.48
C PHE A 324 8.29 10.53 -16.10
N VAL A 325 7.59 9.97 -17.09
CA VAL A 325 8.04 8.78 -17.83
C VAL A 325 9.32 9.10 -18.62
N LEU A 326 9.36 10.24 -19.33
CA LEU A 326 10.54 10.69 -20.07
C LEU A 326 11.73 10.96 -19.14
N ALA A 327 11.50 11.61 -17.98
CA ALA A 327 12.54 11.88 -17.00
C ALA A 327 13.13 10.57 -16.43
N ALA A 328 12.28 9.58 -16.19
CA ALA A 328 12.70 8.26 -15.73
C ALA A 328 13.58 7.54 -16.76
N ALA A 329 13.17 7.54 -18.03
CA ALA A 329 13.93 6.95 -19.11
C ALA A 329 15.28 7.66 -19.35
N ALA A 330 15.30 8.99 -19.27
CA ALA A 330 16.53 9.77 -19.40
C ALA A 330 17.51 9.50 -18.26
N LYS A 331 17.01 9.39 -17.01
CA LYS A 331 17.83 9.01 -15.86
C LYS A 331 18.43 7.63 -16.06
N GLU A 332 17.62 6.63 -16.45
CA GLU A 332 18.08 5.26 -16.69
C GLU A 332 19.15 5.17 -17.76
N LYS A 333 18.97 5.89 -18.87
CA LYS A 333 19.98 5.95 -19.94
C LYS A 333 21.31 6.50 -19.46
N ALA A 334 21.31 7.39 -18.45
CA ALA A 334 22.51 7.99 -17.89
C ALA A 334 23.18 7.12 -16.81
N THR A 335 22.39 6.42 -16.01
CA THR A 335 22.87 5.76 -14.78
C THR A 335 22.84 4.24 -14.83
N HIS A 336 21.95 3.64 -15.63
CA HIS A 336 21.63 2.20 -15.64
C HIS A 336 21.22 1.63 -14.27
N ASP A 337 20.71 2.48 -13.36
CA ASP A 337 20.40 2.11 -11.98
C ASP A 337 19.36 0.99 -11.90
N SER A 338 18.27 1.09 -12.67
CA SER A 338 17.19 0.08 -12.63
C SER A 338 17.63 -1.25 -13.21
N GLN A 339 18.46 -1.26 -14.26
CA GLN A 339 19.02 -2.51 -14.82
C GLN A 339 19.91 -3.23 -13.80
N ASN A 340 20.72 -2.48 -13.07
CA ASN A 340 21.56 -3.04 -12.02
C ASN A 340 20.70 -3.62 -10.89
N ARG A 341 19.69 -2.89 -10.45
CA ARG A 341 18.74 -3.34 -9.41
C ARG A 341 17.94 -4.57 -9.84
N LEU A 342 17.44 -4.61 -11.07
CA LEU A 342 16.72 -5.79 -11.60
C LEU A 342 17.62 -7.04 -11.62
N LYS A 343 18.90 -6.90 -11.95
CA LYS A 343 19.86 -8.00 -11.88
C LYS A 343 20.10 -8.47 -10.44
N GLU A 344 20.19 -7.55 -9.50
CA GLU A 344 20.37 -7.85 -8.07
C GLU A 344 19.15 -8.55 -7.47
N LEU A 345 17.94 -8.12 -7.85
CA LEU A 345 16.67 -8.69 -7.38
C LEU A 345 16.30 -10.00 -8.08
N MET A 346 17.07 -10.45 -9.07
CA MET A 346 16.78 -11.64 -9.90
C MET A 346 15.38 -11.59 -10.55
N VAL A 347 14.78 -10.40 -10.66
CA VAL A 347 13.52 -10.22 -11.36
C VAL A 347 13.83 -10.16 -12.86
N SER A 348 13.21 -11.06 -13.65
CA SER A 348 13.28 -10.97 -15.10
C SER A 348 12.55 -9.71 -15.57
N GLY A 349 13.29 -8.61 -15.63
CA GLY A 349 12.82 -7.38 -16.25
C GLY A 349 12.65 -7.61 -17.75
N SER A 350 11.64 -6.99 -18.35
CA SER A 350 11.60 -6.86 -19.81
C SER A 350 12.90 -6.19 -20.26
N GLU A 351 13.56 -6.77 -21.25
CA GLU A 351 14.79 -6.21 -21.83
C GLU A 351 14.56 -4.73 -22.16
N ILE A 352 15.34 -3.86 -21.50
CA ILE A 352 15.20 -2.40 -21.57
C ILE A 352 15.82 -1.87 -22.88
N GLU A 353 16.34 -2.75 -23.75
CA GLU A 353 17.24 -2.37 -24.84
C GLU A 353 16.58 -1.65 -26.02
N ASP A 354 15.26 -1.79 -26.24
CA ASP A 354 14.57 -1.11 -27.34
C ASP A 354 13.64 0.02 -26.83
N GLN A 355 14.17 1.24 -26.80
CA GLN A 355 13.42 2.46 -26.46
C GLN A 355 12.91 3.18 -27.73
N ASP A 356 12.43 2.45 -28.73
CA ASP A 356 11.96 3.02 -30.01
C ASP A 356 10.77 3.98 -29.83
N TYR A 357 10.07 3.91 -28.70
CA TYR A 357 8.97 4.81 -28.34
C TYR A 357 9.44 6.13 -27.70
N ILE A 358 10.74 6.32 -27.45
CA ILE A 358 11.31 7.58 -26.98
C ILE A 358 12.05 8.25 -28.13
N THR A 359 11.55 9.39 -28.57
CA THR A 359 12.11 10.18 -29.65
C THR A 359 12.63 11.53 -29.15
N SER A 360 13.32 12.27 -30.00
CA SER A 360 13.72 13.66 -29.73
C SER A 360 12.52 14.61 -29.56
N ALA A 361 11.34 14.22 -30.02
CA ALA A 361 10.10 14.99 -29.93
C ALA A 361 9.28 14.64 -28.67
N GLY A 362 9.66 13.58 -27.92
CA GLY A 362 8.95 13.12 -26.73
C GLY A 362 8.76 11.61 -26.72
N ILE A 363 7.69 11.14 -26.09
CA ILE A 363 7.32 9.74 -25.99
C ILE A 363 6.13 9.41 -26.89
N ASP A 364 6.24 8.34 -27.67
CA ASP A 364 5.08 7.69 -28.29
C ASP A 364 4.35 6.89 -27.21
N VAL A 365 3.26 7.44 -26.72
CA VAL A 365 2.50 6.87 -25.58
C VAL A 365 1.89 5.52 -25.96
N ASP A 366 1.41 5.38 -27.19
CA ASP A 366 0.79 4.13 -27.64
C ASP A 366 1.84 3.01 -27.72
N ALA A 367 3.01 3.31 -28.27
CA ALA A 367 4.10 2.35 -28.31
C ALA A 367 4.64 2.00 -26.91
N TYR A 368 4.72 2.98 -26.00
CA TYR A 368 5.08 2.73 -24.60
C TYR A 368 4.06 1.82 -23.91
N VAL A 369 2.76 2.10 -24.03
CA VAL A 369 1.69 1.30 -23.44
C VAL A 369 1.66 -0.12 -24.03
N ALA A 370 1.85 -0.27 -25.34
CA ALA A 370 1.96 -1.58 -25.99
C ALA A 370 3.18 -2.38 -25.48
N LYS A 371 4.28 -1.71 -25.12
CA LYS A 371 5.48 -2.34 -24.56
C LYS A 371 5.23 -2.83 -23.13
N ILE A 372 4.62 -2.03 -22.26
CA ILE A 372 4.32 -2.46 -20.88
C ILE A 372 3.17 -3.45 -20.82
N THR A 373 2.29 -3.46 -21.81
CA THR A 373 1.10 -4.31 -21.95
C THR A 373 0.03 -4.06 -20.87
N ARG A 374 -1.20 -4.47 -21.17
CA ARG A 374 -2.31 -4.46 -20.20
C ARG A 374 -2.26 -5.70 -19.31
N MET A 375 -2.55 -5.58 -18.01
CA MET A 375 -2.58 -6.71 -17.10
C MET A 375 -4.00 -7.16 -16.74
N LYS A 376 -4.94 -6.24 -16.55
CA LYS A 376 -6.27 -6.52 -16.01
C LYS A 376 -7.37 -6.43 -17.09
N PRO A 377 -8.43 -7.25 -17.01
CA PRO A 377 -9.63 -7.05 -17.83
C PRO A 377 -10.35 -5.76 -17.44
N THR A 378 -11.45 -5.45 -18.10
CA THR A 378 -12.31 -4.28 -17.80
C THR A 378 -13.60 -4.72 -17.11
N PRO A 379 -14.01 -4.06 -16.00
CA PRO A 379 -13.24 -3.10 -15.20
C PRO A 379 -12.05 -3.73 -14.48
N ALA A 380 -11.01 -2.96 -14.20
CA ALA A 380 -9.73 -3.47 -13.67
C ALA A 380 -9.77 -3.73 -12.16
N PHE A 381 -10.63 -3.00 -11.41
CA PHE A 381 -10.72 -3.03 -9.96
C PHE A 381 -12.13 -3.35 -9.47
N ASP A 382 -13.16 -2.60 -9.88
CA ASP A 382 -14.55 -2.88 -9.49
C ASP A 382 -15.20 -3.85 -10.50
N SER A 383 -14.94 -5.14 -10.31
CA SER A 383 -15.49 -6.16 -11.21
C SER A 383 -17.03 -6.16 -11.19
N ILE A 384 -17.64 -6.10 -12.37
CA ILE A 384 -19.11 -6.21 -12.51
C ILE A 384 -19.66 -7.57 -12.06
N SER A 385 -18.79 -8.56 -11.85
CA SER A 385 -19.13 -9.88 -11.28
C SER A 385 -18.78 -10.01 -9.79
N LEU A 386 -18.28 -8.94 -9.15
CA LEU A 386 -17.84 -8.91 -7.74
C LEU A 386 -16.76 -9.96 -7.41
N ASP A 387 -15.85 -10.24 -8.32
CA ASP A 387 -14.80 -11.27 -8.18
C ASP A 387 -13.38 -10.69 -8.07
N SER A 388 -13.26 -9.36 -7.88
CA SER A 388 -11.97 -8.72 -7.59
C SER A 388 -11.66 -8.71 -6.09
N CYS A 389 -10.38 -8.55 -5.75
CA CYS A 389 -9.96 -8.39 -4.35
C CYS A 389 -10.44 -7.06 -3.77
N GLU A 390 -10.59 -6.04 -4.59
CA GLU A 390 -11.12 -4.75 -4.18
C GLU A 390 -12.62 -4.83 -3.86
N ASN A 391 -13.41 -5.60 -4.62
CA ASN A 391 -14.80 -5.85 -4.25
C ASN A 391 -14.93 -6.55 -2.89
N GLU A 392 -14.02 -7.49 -2.58
CA GLU A 392 -14.00 -8.17 -1.29
C GLU A 392 -13.61 -7.21 -0.15
N GLU A 393 -12.72 -6.24 -0.40
CA GLU A 393 -12.35 -5.20 0.59
C GLU A 393 -13.54 -4.34 0.99
N PHE A 394 -14.45 -4.06 0.08
CA PHE A 394 -15.68 -3.32 0.34
C PHE A 394 -16.85 -4.18 0.84
N GLY A 395 -16.65 -5.45 1.09
CA GLY A 395 -17.60 -6.29 1.80
C GLY A 395 -17.75 -5.91 3.27
N ASP A 396 -18.48 -6.73 4.01
CA ASP A 396 -18.59 -6.64 5.47
C ASP A 396 -18.80 -8.03 6.10
N GLU A 397 -19.21 -8.08 7.38
CA GLU A 397 -19.46 -9.34 8.07
C GLU A 397 -20.62 -10.17 7.50
N ASN A 398 -21.53 -9.56 6.73
CA ASN A 398 -22.73 -10.18 6.18
C ASN A 398 -22.71 -10.30 4.66
N VAL A 399 -21.96 -9.42 3.95
CA VAL A 399 -21.90 -9.36 2.49
C VAL A 399 -20.45 -9.52 2.05
N PHE A 400 -20.18 -10.58 1.29
CA PHE A 400 -18.81 -10.96 0.92
C PHE A 400 -18.09 -9.91 0.08
N ALA A 401 -18.77 -9.32 -0.90
CA ALA A 401 -18.20 -8.34 -1.81
C ALA A 401 -19.25 -7.31 -2.21
N ARG A 402 -18.84 -6.06 -2.42
CA ARG A 402 -19.69 -4.97 -2.93
C ARG A 402 -18.99 -4.21 -4.03
N HIS A 403 -19.79 -3.56 -4.84
CA HIS A 403 -19.32 -2.50 -5.72
C HIS A 403 -18.89 -1.27 -4.90
N PHE A 404 -17.94 -0.53 -5.44
CA PHE A 404 -17.49 0.73 -4.83
C PHE A 404 -17.52 1.89 -5.83
N THR A 405 -18.01 1.65 -7.04
CA THR A 405 -18.30 2.65 -8.07
C THR A 405 -19.76 2.53 -8.53
N GLU A 406 -20.41 3.65 -8.75
CA GLU A 406 -21.75 3.67 -9.35
C GLU A 406 -21.75 3.02 -10.74
N PHE A 407 -20.64 3.19 -11.47
CA PHE A 407 -20.46 2.58 -12.78
C PHE A 407 -20.59 1.05 -12.73
N ALA A 408 -19.78 0.40 -11.92
CA ALA A 408 -19.81 -1.07 -11.84
C ALA A 408 -21.13 -1.58 -11.24
N ALA A 409 -21.72 -0.87 -10.29
CA ALA A 409 -23.04 -1.20 -9.74
C ALA A 409 -24.13 -1.13 -10.81
N GLN A 410 -24.10 -0.16 -11.71
CA GLN A 410 -25.02 -0.04 -12.83
C GLN A 410 -24.93 -1.23 -13.80
N TYR A 411 -23.72 -1.72 -14.06
CA TYR A 411 -23.45 -2.84 -14.98
C TYR A 411 -23.30 -4.19 -14.27
N SER A 412 -23.69 -4.27 -13.00
CA SER A 412 -23.53 -5.49 -12.18
C SER A 412 -24.20 -6.71 -12.79
N LYS A 413 -23.44 -7.77 -13.02
CA LYS A 413 -23.95 -9.06 -13.52
C LYS A 413 -24.58 -9.92 -12.42
N VAL A 414 -24.42 -9.52 -11.17
CA VAL A 414 -24.86 -10.29 -9.99
C VAL A 414 -25.82 -9.50 -9.09
N ASN A 415 -26.33 -8.37 -9.56
CA ASN A 415 -27.15 -7.43 -8.79
C ASN A 415 -26.48 -7.04 -7.44
N GLY A 416 -25.16 -6.82 -7.48
CA GLY A 416 -24.40 -6.46 -6.29
C GLY A 416 -24.77 -5.06 -5.78
N GLU A 417 -24.70 -4.89 -4.46
CA GLU A 417 -24.94 -3.60 -3.81
C GLU A 417 -23.71 -2.70 -3.90
N LEU A 418 -23.93 -1.38 -3.86
CA LEU A 418 -22.88 -0.39 -3.68
C LEU A 418 -22.50 -0.32 -2.19
N ALA A 419 -21.21 -0.20 -1.89
CA ALA A 419 -20.72 0.04 -0.55
C ALA A 419 -21.15 1.42 -0.04
N ASP A 420 -21.15 1.61 1.28
CA ASP A 420 -21.42 2.90 1.90
C ASP A 420 -20.37 3.94 1.44
N ALA A 421 -20.85 5.09 0.95
CA ALA A 421 -20.00 6.17 0.44
C ALA A 421 -18.98 6.67 1.49
N LYS A 422 -19.33 6.59 2.79
CA LYS A 422 -18.40 6.92 3.87
C LYS A 422 -17.26 5.91 3.95
N VAL A 423 -17.53 4.62 3.79
CA VAL A 423 -16.51 3.57 3.80
C VAL A 423 -15.61 3.71 2.59
N ILE A 424 -16.16 3.96 1.41
CA ILE A 424 -15.40 4.21 0.18
C ILE A 424 -14.43 5.40 0.40
N ARG A 425 -14.94 6.53 0.90
CA ARG A 425 -14.12 7.70 1.24
C ARG A 425 -12.98 7.35 2.21
N MET A 426 -13.26 6.51 3.24
CA MET A 426 -12.30 6.22 4.32
C MET A 426 -11.07 5.43 3.88
N ILE A 427 -11.05 4.83 2.70
CA ILE A 427 -9.87 4.17 2.15
C ILE A 427 -9.26 4.89 0.94
N ASN A 428 -9.69 6.13 0.69
CA ASN A 428 -9.13 6.99 -0.34
C ASN A 428 -8.39 8.19 0.30
N PRO A 429 -7.05 8.34 0.15
CA PRO A 429 -6.32 9.46 0.74
C PRO A 429 -6.66 10.82 0.09
N VAL A 430 -7.07 10.84 -1.18
CA VAL A 430 -7.26 12.07 -1.97
C VAL A 430 -8.27 13.04 -1.34
N PRO A 431 -9.48 12.62 -0.93
CA PRO A 431 -10.43 13.53 -0.30
C PRO A 431 -9.94 14.14 1.02
N PHE A 432 -9.09 13.43 1.78
CA PHE A 432 -8.55 13.93 3.05
C PHE A 432 -7.45 14.95 2.85
N ILE A 433 -6.64 14.84 1.78
CA ILE A 433 -5.63 15.85 1.44
C ILE A 433 -6.27 17.18 1.08
N GLN A 434 -7.51 17.18 0.59
CA GLN A 434 -8.29 18.37 0.32
C GLN A 434 -9.04 18.91 1.56
N ASP A 435 -9.16 18.10 2.61
CA ASP A 435 -9.89 18.43 3.84
C ASP A 435 -8.97 19.10 4.86
N GLU A 436 -9.33 20.33 5.30
CA GLU A 436 -8.55 21.09 6.28
C GLU A 436 -8.65 20.55 7.72
N ASN A 437 -9.47 19.52 7.96
CA ASN A 437 -9.69 18.95 9.30
C ASN A 437 -8.79 17.77 9.64
N CYS A 438 -7.82 17.43 8.76
CA CYS A 438 -6.89 16.32 8.97
C CYS A 438 -5.46 16.83 9.12
N ASP A 439 -4.68 16.14 9.95
CA ASP A 439 -3.24 16.40 10.09
C ASP A 439 -2.49 15.60 9.03
N ILE A 440 -2.20 16.23 7.91
CA ILE A 440 -1.48 15.60 6.79
C ILE A 440 0.01 15.53 7.09
N ALA A 441 0.64 14.38 6.83
CA ALA A 441 2.09 14.24 6.93
C ALA A 441 2.81 15.26 6.04
N LYS A 442 3.87 15.87 6.56
CA LYS A 442 4.58 16.92 5.83
C LYS A 442 5.50 16.38 4.74
N ASN A 443 5.94 15.13 4.88
CA ASN A 443 6.98 14.53 4.06
C ASN A 443 6.46 13.26 3.41
N TRP A 444 6.61 13.18 2.10
CA TRP A 444 6.11 12.07 1.29
C TRP A 444 7.19 11.55 0.36
N ARG A 445 7.32 10.24 0.31
CA ARG A 445 8.11 9.55 -0.70
C ARG A 445 7.21 8.58 -1.45
N ILE A 446 7.07 8.79 -2.75
CA ILE A 446 6.19 7.99 -3.61
C ILE A 446 7.02 7.43 -4.75
N ARG A 447 6.99 6.12 -4.90
CA ARG A 447 7.64 5.40 -5.99
C ARG A 447 6.61 4.55 -6.73
N HIS A 448 6.70 4.55 -8.05
CA HIS A 448 5.85 3.72 -8.90
C HIS A 448 6.65 3.28 -10.10
N GLY A 449 6.79 1.99 -10.33
CA GLY A 449 7.58 1.49 -11.45
C GLY A 449 7.06 2.03 -12.79
N ALA A 450 7.94 2.53 -13.65
CA ALA A 450 7.51 2.98 -14.97
C ALA A 450 6.88 1.86 -15.83
N PHE A 451 7.15 0.59 -15.49
CA PHE A 451 6.56 -0.58 -16.15
C PHE A 451 5.53 -1.29 -15.26
N ASP A 452 5.05 -0.60 -14.23
CA ASP A 452 3.93 -1.07 -13.44
C ASP A 452 2.64 -0.99 -14.27
N ARG A 453 1.91 -2.07 -14.30
CA ARG A 453 0.65 -2.23 -15.04
C ARG A 453 -0.50 -2.73 -14.16
N ASP A 454 -0.27 -2.73 -12.84
CA ASP A 454 -1.31 -3.04 -11.86
C ASP A 454 -2.30 -1.90 -11.72
N THR A 455 -1.80 -0.64 -11.81
CA THR A 455 -2.63 0.56 -11.86
C THR A 455 -2.08 1.55 -12.89
N SER A 456 -2.89 2.54 -13.24
CA SER A 456 -2.45 3.64 -14.11
C SER A 456 -1.44 4.53 -13.39
N ILE A 457 -0.36 4.91 -14.09
CA ILE A 457 0.61 5.90 -13.61
C ILE A 457 -0.03 7.25 -13.27
N ALA A 458 -1.22 7.54 -13.79
CA ALA A 458 -1.96 8.75 -13.45
C ALA A 458 -2.33 8.80 -11.95
N ILE A 459 -2.61 7.67 -11.32
CA ILE A 459 -3.04 7.60 -9.91
C ILE A 459 -1.95 8.12 -8.95
N PRO A 460 -0.71 7.61 -8.96
CA PRO A 460 0.35 8.16 -8.11
C PRO A 460 0.78 9.58 -8.51
N VAL A 461 0.68 9.96 -9.79
CA VAL A 461 0.94 11.33 -10.24
C VAL A 461 -0.10 12.29 -9.65
N ILE A 462 -1.38 11.94 -9.66
CA ILE A 462 -2.44 12.72 -9.02
C ILE A 462 -2.13 12.94 -7.53
N LEU A 463 -1.81 11.86 -6.80
CA LEU A 463 -1.47 11.96 -5.39
C LEU A 463 -0.29 12.90 -5.15
N ALA A 464 0.82 12.70 -5.88
CA ALA A 464 2.02 13.50 -5.74
C ALA A 464 1.78 14.99 -6.08
N THR A 465 1.04 15.25 -7.15
CA THR A 465 0.74 16.61 -7.60
C THR A 465 -0.19 17.33 -6.62
N LEU A 466 -1.23 16.65 -6.14
CA LEU A 466 -2.16 17.22 -5.16
C LEU A 466 -1.42 17.59 -3.86
N LEU A 467 -0.55 16.72 -3.36
CA LEU A 467 0.28 16.99 -2.18
C LEU A 467 1.21 18.18 -2.40
N LYS A 468 1.89 18.26 -3.54
CA LYS A 468 2.74 19.41 -3.91
C LYS A 468 1.92 20.71 -3.99
N ASN A 469 0.73 20.68 -4.58
CA ASN A 469 -0.15 21.84 -4.70
C ASN A 469 -0.64 22.34 -3.34
N LYS A 470 -0.71 21.47 -2.33
CA LYS A 470 -1.01 21.81 -0.93
C LYS A 470 0.23 22.23 -0.14
N GLY A 471 1.42 22.23 -0.74
CA GLY A 471 2.67 22.70 -0.12
C GLY A 471 3.43 21.65 0.71
N TYR A 472 3.06 20.38 0.59
CA TYR A 472 3.80 19.28 1.23
C TYR A 472 5.08 18.95 0.47
N GLN A 473 6.08 18.40 1.18
CA GLN A 473 7.33 17.93 0.57
C GLN A 473 7.11 16.56 -0.05
N VAL A 474 7.34 16.43 -1.35
CA VAL A 474 7.07 15.19 -2.10
C VAL A 474 8.29 14.80 -2.94
N ASP A 475 8.91 13.70 -2.60
CA ASP A 475 9.87 12.98 -3.43
C ASP A 475 9.14 11.92 -4.25
N PHE A 476 8.88 12.22 -5.53
CA PHE A 476 8.16 11.36 -6.46
C PHE A 476 9.07 10.92 -7.60
N ALA A 477 9.09 9.62 -7.88
CA ALA A 477 9.81 9.08 -9.04
C ALA A 477 9.11 7.85 -9.65
N LEU A 478 9.34 7.66 -10.96
CA LEU A 478 8.94 6.49 -11.74
C LEU A 478 10.21 5.70 -12.15
N PRO A 479 10.79 4.82 -11.29
CA PRO A 479 11.97 4.07 -11.66
C PRO A 479 11.75 3.26 -12.93
N TRP A 480 12.64 3.47 -13.93
CA TRP A 480 12.51 2.90 -15.26
C TRP A 480 12.65 1.38 -15.25
N GLY A 481 11.81 0.69 -16.02
CA GLY A 481 11.86 -0.76 -16.17
C GLY A 481 11.34 -1.55 -14.98
N LEU A 482 11.08 -0.92 -13.83
CA LEU A 482 10.58 -1.63 -12.66
C LEU A 482 9.08 -1.92 -12.81
N PRO A 483 8.67 -3.17 -12.53
CA PRO A 483 7.27 -3.56 -12.46
C PRO A 483 6.65 -3.16 -11.10
N HIS A 484 5.46 -3.67 -10.79
CA HIS A 484 4.80 -3.55 -9.50
C HIS A 484 5.64 -4.19 -8.38
N SER A 485 6.36 -3.36 -7.62
CA SER A 485 7.30 -3.82 -6.58
C SER A 485 7.62 -2.71 -5.57
N GLY A 486 8.25 -3.07 -4.45
CA GLY A 486 8.68 -2.13 -3.42
C GLY A 486 9.98 -2.55 -2.75
N ASP A 487 10.46 -1.72 -1.82
CA ASP A 487 11.68 -1.92 -1.03
C ASP A 487 12.97 -2.17 -1.86
N TYR A 488 12.97 -1.79 -3.14
CA TYR A 488 14.06 -2.02 -4.07
C TYR A 488 15.18 -0.96 -3.98
N ASP A 489 14.99 0.09 -3.19
CA ASP A 489 15.92 1.22 -3.05
C ASP A 489 16.01 1.70 -1.58
N LEU A 490 16.18 0.74 -0.64
CA LEU A 490 16.21 1.00 0.80
C LEU A 490 17.30 1.98 1.21
N ASP A 491 18.46 1.96 0.56
CA ASP A 491 19.54 2.92 0.82
C ASP A 491 19.09 4.36 0.52
N GLU A 492 18.37 4.58 -0.59
CA GLU A 492 17.82 5.89 -0.92
C GLU A 492 16.67 6.27 0.02
N LEU A 493 15.82 5.31 0.40
CA LEU A 493 14.76 5.53 1.37
C LEU A 493 15.34 5.99 2.72
N PHE A 494 16.37 5.33 3.22
CA PHE A 494 16.97 5.67 4.50
C PHE A 494 17.78 6.98 4.44
N ALA A 495 18.44 7.27 3.32
CA ALA A 495 19.07 8.56 3.11
C ALA A 495 18.04 9.72 3.14
N TRP A 496 16.87 9.51 2.49
CA TRP A 496 15.75 10.47 2.55
C TRP A 496 15.20 10.64 3.97
N ILE A 497 15.03 9.56 4.73
CA ILE A 497 14.61 9.63 6.15
C ILE A 497 15.63 10.39 6.98
N ASP A 498 16.91 10.12 6.80
CA ASP A 498 18.01 10.78 7.53
C ASP A 498 18.06 12.29 7.27
N GLU A 499 17.85 12.71 6.02
CA GLU A 499 17.78 14.14 5.66
C GLU A 499 16.64 14.85 6.41
N LEU A 500 15.51 14.19 6.60
CA LEU A 500 14.36 14.76 7.30
C LEU A 500 14.47 14.68 8.82
N ALA A 501 15.11 13.64 9.36
CA ALA A 501 15.09 13.33 10.78
C ALA A 501 16.28 13.94 11.55
N LYS A 502 17.34 14.35 10.89
CA LYS A 502 18.52 15.05 11.44
C LYS A 502 18.35 16.55 11.37
#